data_43ad7f213c3fb5f4b97cdde9acbe3294
#
_entry.id   43ad7f213c3fb5f4b97cdde9acbe3294
#
_cell.length_a   1.000
_cell.length_b   1.000
_cell.length_c   1.000
_cell.angle_alpha   90.00
_cell.angle_beta   90.00
_cell.angle_gamma   90.00
#
_symmetry.space_group_name_H-M   'P 1'
#
loop_
_entity.id
_entity.type
_entity.pdbx_description
1 polymer ?
#
loop_
_entity_poly.entity_id
_entity_poly.type
_entity_poly.pdbx_seq_one_letter_code
_entity_poly.pdbx_strand_id
1 'polypeptide(L)'
;LSLLPASSLGKVPPQIENGFLQRLDRQMMWMVSPGNQPDPAAAQWWQTQLQQQPFLAGVQGPMDAKGQQEWGKFYFEHRNGLVDNQTRGRLQNGGEAQAQWVLSQLYSAFSGVSGKELINDPLMLVRGSQLALQQTASQMRLMNGWLVARDKQGRYWYLLHGELKGSSFDMQQGREAVEQLQALQQNLKQHFPQAEVMSRGTLFYSDYASQQAKHDVSTLGLATVIGVLLLVLAVFRSVRPLLLCATSVAIGALAGTAITLLCFGELHLMTLVMSMSIVGVSADYTLYYLTERMVHGRESSPIASLRKVLPALLLALATTAIAYLIMILAPFPGIRQLAVFAASGLIASCLTVVCWYPFAVRGLPVRAV
;
A
#
# COMPACT_ATOMS: atom_id res chain seq x y z
N LEU A 1 -0.59 -2.92 3.97
CA LEU A 1 -1.74 -3.34 4.81
C LEU A 1 -1.45 -3.16 6.30
N SER A 2 -0.17 -3.27 6.74
CA SER A 2 0.26 -3.01 8.14
C SER A 2 -0.01 -1.57 8.62
N LEU A 3 -0.33 -0.64 7.72
CA LEU A 3 -0.68 0.74 8.03
C LEU A 3 -2.18 0.94 8.33
N LEU A 4 -3.01 -0.05 7.99
CA LEU A 4 -4.46 0.03 8.25
C LEU A 4 -4.77 -0.30 9.71
N PRO A 5 -5.83 0.29 10.29
CA PRO A 5 -6.26 -0.10 11.62
C PRO A 5 -6.62 -1.58 11.62
N ALA A 6 -6.23 -2.29 12.67
CA ALA A 6 -6.72 -3.64 12.90
C ALA A 6 -8.25 -3.58 12.89
N SER A 7 -8.87 -4.33 11.96
CA SER A 7 -10.32 -4.26 11.81
C SER A 7 -10.98 -4.69 13.11
N SER A 8 -11.78 -3.81 13.67
CA SER A 8 -12.59 -4.09 14.86
C SER A 8 -13.77 -5.05 14.59
N LEU A 9 -13.77 -5.71 13.45
CA LEU A 9 -14.69 -6.80 13.08
C LEU A 9 -14.44 -8.06 13.92
N GLY A 10 -14.22 -7.90 15.18
CA GLY A 10 -14.00 -8.72 16.35
C GLY A 10 -14.47 -10.18 16.42
N LYS A 11 -14.64 -10.86 15.28
CA LYS A 11 -15.06 -12.27 15.22
C LYS A 11 -14.06 -13.19 14.53
N VAL A 12 -13.03 -12.66 13.88
CA VAL A 12 -12.02 -13.46 13.18
C VAL A 12 -10.72 -13.49 13.97
N PRO A 13 -10.16 -14.67 14.27
CA PRO A 13 -8.86 -14.75 14.94
C PRO A 13 -7.78 -14.03 14.14
N PRO A 14 -6.88 -13.26 14.77
CA PRO A 14 -5.85 -12.49 14.09
C PRO A 14 -4.94 -13.31 13.16
N GLN A 15 -4.75 -14.59 13.46
CA GLN A 15 -3.97 -15.51 12.66
C GLN A 15 -4.62 -15.80 11.30
N ILE A 16 -5.95 -15.93 11.26
CA ILE A 16 -6.72 -16.14 10.02
C ILE A 16 -6.73 -14.85 9.20
N GLU A 17 -6.96 -13.72 9.85
CA GLU A 17 -6.95 -12.40 9.20
C GLU A 17 -5.59 -12.12 8.57
N ASN A 18 -4.51 -12.30 9.31
CA ASN A 18 -3.14 -12.09 8.79
C ASN A 18 -2.81 -13.06 7.65
N GLY A 19 -3.20 -14.34 7.76
CA GLY A 19 -3.00 -15.30 6.69
C GLY A 19 -3.77 -14.93 5.41
N PHE A 20 -4.98 -14.43 5.54
CA PHE A 20 -5.78 -13.94 4.41
C PHE A 20 -5.16 -12.68 3.77
N LEU A 21 -4.76 -11.72 4.59
CA LEU A 21 -4.12 -10.49 4.12
C LEU A 21 -2.79 -10.76 3.42
N GLN A 22 -1.97 -11.69 3.95
CA GLN A 22 -0.73 -12.12 3.31
C GLN A 22 -0.97 -12.79 1.95
N ARG A 23 -2.03 -13.58 1.81
CA ARG A 23 -2.42 -14.16 0.53
C ARG A 23 -2.85 -13.10 -0.46
N LEU A 24 -3.72 -12.17 -0.05
CA LEU A 24 -4.15 -11.05 -0.90
C LEU A 24 -2.97 -10.19 -1.36
N ASP A 25 -1.99 -9.98 -0.47
CA ASP A 25 -0.79 -9.22 -0.77
C ASP A 25 0.05 -9.84 -1.90
N ARG A 26 0.10 -11.18 -1.96
CA ARG A 26 0.88 -11.92 -2.96
C ARG A 26 0.13 -12.18 -4.26
N GLN A 27 -1.17 -11.92 -4.31
CA GLN A 27 -1.97 -12.21 -5.49
C GLN A 27 -1.68 -11.24 -6.62
N MET A 28 -1.47 -11.81 -7.81
CA MET A 28 -1.28 -11.10 -9.06
C MET A 28 -2.33 -11.58 -10.06
N MET A 29 -2.87 -10.66 -10.82
CA MET A 29 -3.83 -10.93 -11.90
C MET A 29 -3.37 -10.27 -13.17
N TRP A 30 -3.52 -10.98 -14.26
CA TRP A 30 -3.30 -10.46 -15.61
C TRP A 30 -4.51 -10.74 -16.46
N MET A 31 -4.86 -9.78 -17.28
CA MET A 31 -5.84 -9.94 -18.35
C MET A 31 -5.13 -9.67 -19.66
N VAL A 32 -5.09 -10.69 -20.52
CA VAL A 32 -4.42 -10.63 -21.82
C VAL A 32 -5.48 -10.61 -22.90
N SER A 33 -5.47 -9.59 -23.74
CA SER A 33 -6.36 -9.46 -24.89
C SER A 33 -5.61 -9.72 -26.18
N PRO A 34 -6.05 -10.67 -27.02
CA PRO A 34 -5.55 -10.81 -28.38
C PRO A 34 -6.18 -9.80 -29.35
N GLY A 35 -7.23 -9.09 -28.94
CA GLY A 35 -8.04 -8.21 -29.76
C GLY A 35 -9.52 -8.65 -29.84
N ASN A 36 -10.14 -8.44 -31.00
CA ASN A 36 -11.57 -8.69 -31.21
C ASN A 36 -11.91 -10.15 -31.57
N GLN A 37 -10.89 -10.99 -31.83
CA GLN A 37 -11.10 -12.41 -32.09
C GLN A 37 -10.65 -13.24 -30.90
N PRO A 38 -11.37 -14.32 -30.56
CA PRO A 38 -11.01 -15.18 -29.45
C PRO A 38 -9.84 -16.10 -29.85
N ASP A 39 -8.61 -15.69 -29.49
CA ASP A 39 -7.40 -16.48 -29.71
C ASP A 39 -6.59 -16.57 -28.39
N PRO A 40 -6.36 -17.76 -27.84
CA PRO A 40 -5.61 -17.93 -26.61
C PRO A 40 -4.09 -17.83 -26.78
N ALA A 41 -3.56 -17.74 -28.02
CA ALA A 41 -2.11 -17.80 -28.27
C ALA A 41 -1.31 -16.76 -27.51
N ALA A 42 -1.76 -15.51 -27.46
CA ALA A 42 -1.11 -14.45 -26.72
C ALA A 42 -1.15 -14.72 -25.19
N ALA A 43 -2.26 -15.24 -24.67
CA ALA A 43 -2.40 -15.58 -23.25
C ALA A 43 -1.54 -16.80 -22.87
N GLN A 44 -1.44 -17.81 -23.73
CA GLN A 44 -0.57 -18.96 -23.53
C GLN A 44 0.91 -18.56 -23.54
N TRP A 45 1.32 -17.72 -24.49
CA TRP A 45 2.68 -17.17 -24.52
C TRP A 45 2.98 -16.40 -23.23
N TRP A 46 2.07 -15.53 -22.81
CA TRP A 46 2.22 -14.77 -21.58
C TRP A 46 2.35 -15.66 -20.35
N GLN A 47 1.50 -16.69 -20.24
CA GLN A 47 1.57 -17.69 -19.18
C GLN A 47 2.93 -18.39 -19.12
N THR A 48 3.43 -18.84 -20.28
CA THR A 48 4.74 -19.52 -20.38
C THR A 48 5.87 -18.62 -19.91
N GLN A 49 5.86 -17.35 -20.31
CA GLN A 49 6.87 -16.39 -19.88
C GLN A 49 6.79 -16.09 -18.38
N LEU A 50 5.58 -15.97 -17.82
CA LEU A 50 5.38 -15.76 -16.39
C LEU A 50 5.85 -16.95 -15.57
N GLN A 51 5.64 -18.18 -16.02
CA GLN A 51 6.09 -19.41 -15.32
C GLN A 51 7.61 -19.49 -15.19
N GLN A 52 8.35 -18.83 -16.07
CA GLN A 52 9.82 -18.76 -16.04
C GLN A 52 10.33 -17.69 -15.06
N GLN A 53 9.46 -16.83 -14.53
CA GLN A 53 9.88 -15.74 -13.65
C GLN A 53 10.23 -16.25 -12.25
N PRO A 54 11.42 -15.94 -11.73
CA PRO A 54 11.88 -16.46 -10.45
C PRO A 54 11.10 -15.91 -9.25
N PHE A 55 10.50 -14.74 -9.39
CA PHE A 55 9.73 -14.07 -8.32
C PHE A 55 8.29 -14.57 -8.18
N LEU A 56 7.79 -15.40 -9.11
CA LEU A 56 6.46 -15.99 -9.04
C LEU A 56 6.52 -17.40 -8.44
N ALA A 57 5.63 -17.69 -7.51
CA ALA A 57 5.48 -19.02 -6.88
C ALA A 57 4.69 -19.97 -7.78
N GLY A 58 3.75 -19.43 -8.54
CA GLY A 58 2.92 -20.18 -9.48
C GLY A 58 2.09 -19.25 -10.34
N VAL A 59 1.77 -19.72 -11.53
CA VAL A 59 0.89 -19.02 -12.48
C VAL A 59 -0.16 -20.00 -12.97
N GLN A 60 -1.40 -19.63 -12.76
CA GLN A 60 -2.56 -20.39 -13.20
C GLN A 60 -3.20 -19.68 -14.39
N GLY A 61 -3.46 -20.43 -15.45
CA GLY A 61 -4.15 -19.98 -16.65
C GLY A 61 -5.41 -20.81 -16.89
N PRO A 62 -5.45 -21.65 -17.93
CA PRO A 62 -6.60 -22.47 -18.21
C PRO A 62 -6.78 -23.55 -17.13
N MET A 63 -8.02 -23.76 -16.76
CA MET A 63 -8.40 -24.84 -15.87
C MET A 63 -8.46 -26.14 -16.68
N ASP A 64 -7.64 -27.11 -16.32
CA ASP A 64 -7.69 -28.43 -16.95
C ASP A 64 -8.96 -29.21 -16.56
N ALA A 65 -9.22 -30.33 -17.24
CA ALA A 65 -10.42 -31.15 -16.99
C ALA A 65 -10.46 -31.70 -15.54
N LYS A 66 -9.29 -31.96 -14.95
CA LYS A 66 -9.18 -32.43 -13.57
C LYS A 66 -9.53 -31.32 -12.58
N GLY A 67 -9.02 -30.12 -12.77
CA GLY A 67 -9.37 -28.94 -11.96
C GLY A 67 -10.85 -28.59 -12.05
N GLN A 68 -11.46 -28.71 -13.24
CA GLN A 68 -12.91 -28.53 -13.41
C GLN A 68 -13.69 -29.58 -12.62
N GLN A 69 -13.26 -30.85 -12.63
CA GLN A 69 -13.88 -31.92 -11.83
C GLN A 69 -13.71 -31.69 -10.32
N GLU A 70 -12.52 -31.31 -9.86
CA GLU A 70 -12.26 -31.02 -8.45
C GLU A 70 -13.11 -29.83 -7.97
N TRP A 71 -13.28 -28.81 -8.80
CA TRP A 71 -14.13 -27.65 -8.52
C TRP A 71 -15.61 -28.07 -8.43
N GLY A 72 -16.09 -28.87 -9.37
CA GLY A 72 -17.43 -29.42 -9.35
C GLY A 72 -17.68 -30.29 -8.11
N LYS A 73 -16.72 -31.14 -7.73
CA LYS A 73 -16.77 -31.96 -6.53
C LYS A 73 -16.83 -31.10 -5.26
N PHE A 74 -15.98 -30.07 -5.16
CA PHE A 74 -15.99 -29.14 -4.03
C PHE A 74 -17.37 -28.47 -3.86
N TYR A 75 -17.96 -27.93 -4.93
CA TYR A 75 -19.28 -27.33 -4.87
C TYR A 75 -20.35 -28.33 -4.48
N PHE A 76 -20.26 -29.55 -4.97
CA PHE A 76 -21.19 -30.61 -4.64
C PHE A 76 -21.10 -31.04 -3.16
N GLU A 77 -19.89 -31.22 -2.65
CA GLU A 77 -19.65 -31.61 -1.25
C GLU A 77 -20.08 -30.50 -0.26
N HIS A 78 -19.91 -29.24 -0.64
CA HIS A 78 -20.21 -28.09 0.22
C HIS A 78 -21.52 -27.37 -0.14
N ARG A 79 -22.39 -27.99 -0.97
CA ARG A 79 -23.60 -27.36 -1.52
C ARG A 79 -24.54 -26.76 -0.48
N ASN A 80 -24.62 -27.35 0.71
CA ASN A 80 -25.46 -26.85 1.80
C ASN A 80 -24.96 -25.52 2.40
N GLY A 81 -23.65 -25.28 2.34
CA GLY A 81 -23.02 -24.03 2.80
C GLY A 81 -22.91 -22.96 1.72
N LEU A 82 -22.93 -23.34 0.45
CA LEU A 82 -22.72 -22.47 -0.70
C LEU A 82 -24.04 -22.05 -1.38
N VAL A 83 -25.14 -22.07 -0.65
CA VAL A 83 -26.46 -21.67 -1.15
C VAL A 83 -26.49 -20.17 -1.44
N ASP A 84 -26.83 -19.80 -2.68
CA ASP A 84 -27.03 -18.43 -3.11
C ASP A 84 -28.29 -17.78 -2.46
N ASN A 85 -28.34 -16.45 -2.48
CA ASN A 85 -29.41 -15.70 -1.83
C ASN A 85 -30.78 -15.97 -2.42
N GLN A 86 -30.91 -16.22 -3.72
CA GLN A 86 -32.19 -16.54 -4.36
C GLN A 86 -32.69 -17.91 -3.93
N THR A 87 -31.81 -18.92 -3.96
CA THR A 87 -32.13 -20.27 -3.47
C THR A 87 -32.44 -20.26 -1.98
N ARG A 88 -31.70 -19.50 -1.18
CA ARG A 88 -31.99 -19.33 0.24
C ARG A 88 -33.38 -18.71 0.47
N GLY A 89 -33.75 -17.70 -0.31
CA GLY A 89 -35.11 -17.13 -0.27
C GLY A 89 -36.18 -18.13 -0.63
N ARG A 90 -35.98 -18.98 -1.66
CA ARG A 90 -36.93 -20.02 -2.07
C ARG A 90 -37.06 -21.18 -1.08
N LEU A 91 -36.02 -21.42 -0.27
CA LEU A 91 -36.03 -22.43 0.79
C LEU A 91 -36.76 -21.99 2.07
N GLN A 92 -37.10 -20.72 2.19
CA GLN A 92 -37.88 -20.21 3.32
C GLN A 92 -39.32 -20.77 3.26
N ASN A 93 -40.01 -20.78 4.40
CA ASN A 93 -41.39 -21.21 4.51
C ASN A 93 -41.63 -22.67 4.02
N GLY A 94 -40.73 -23.59 4.37
CA GLY A 94 -40.89 -25.02 4.04
C GLY A 94 -40.39 -25.43 2.66
N GLY A 95 -39.80 -24.50 1.89
CA GLY A 95 -39.15 -24.83 0.61
C GLY A 95 -40.05 -25.11 -0.57
N GLU A 96 -41.35 -24.81 -0.46
CA GLU A 96 -42.32 -25.05 -1.54
C GLU A 96 -41.93 -24.30 -2.83
N ALA A 97 -41.48 -23.05 -2.71
CA ALA A 97 -41.00 -22.26 -3.86
C ALA A 97 -39.76 -22.89 -4.52
N GLN A 98 -38.90 -23.54 -3.76
CA GLN A 98 -37.74 -24.25 -4.31
C GLN A 98 -38.18 -25.51 -5.04
N ALA A 99 -39.15 -26.26 -4.50
CA ALA A 99 -39.71 -27.45 -5.17
C ALA A 99 -40.37 -27.08 -6.51
N GLN A 100 -41.14 -26.02 -6.54
CA GLN A 100 -41.77 -25.51 -7.79
C GLN A 100 -40.70 -25.06 -8.80
N TRP A 101 -39.61 -24.41 -8.33
CA TRP A 101 -38.52 -24.04 -9.20
C TRP A 101 -37.79 -25.27 -9.77
N VAL A 102 -37.53 -26.32 -8.97
CA VAL A 102 -36.98 -27.59 -9.44
C VAL A 102 -37.86 -28.22 -10.52
N LEU A 103 -39.15 -28.27 -10.27
CA LEU A 103 -40.13 -28.79 -11.26
C LEU A 103 -40.08 -27.96 -12.56
N SER A 104 -40.03 -26.65 -12.47
CA SER A 104 -39.89 -25.78 -13.64
C SER A 104 -38.65 -26.07 -14.46
N GLN A 105 -37.51 -26.37 -13.77
CA GLN A 105 -36.27 -26.78 -14.44
C GLN A 105 -36.40 -28.15 -15.11
N LEU A 106 -37.09 -29.12 -14.51
CA LEU A 106 -37.29 -30.44 -15.08
C LEU A 106 -38.17 -30.43 -16.33
N TYR A 107 -39.25 -29.65 -16.33
CA TYR A 107 -40.18 -29.54 -17.46
C TYR A 107 -39.69 -28.56 -18.55
N SER A 108 -38.62 -27.83 -18.35
CA SER A 108 -38.04 -26.96 -19.36
C SER A 108 -37.26 -27.76 -20.41
N ALA A 109 -37.68 -27.66 -21.67
CA ALA A 109 -37.09 -28.39 -22.80
C ALA A 109 -35.59 -28.10 -23.01
N PHE A 110 -35.08 -27.00 -22.50
CA PHE A 110 -33.68 -26.56 -22.65
C PHE A 110 -32.85 -26.60 -21.35
N SER A 111 -33.39 -27.21 -20.29
CA SER A 111 -32.72 -27.18 -18.98
C SER A 111 -31.47 -28.06 -18.90
N GLY A 112 -31.36 -29.09 -19.73
CA GLY A 112 -30.26 -30.06 -19.73
C GLY A 112 -30.09 -30.82 -18.40
N VAL A 113 -31.16 -30.92 -17.59
CA VAL A 113 -31.14 -31.62 -16.31
C VAL A 113 -31.13 -33.12 -16.54
N SER A 114 -30.13 -33.82 -15.97
CA SER A 114 -30.06 -35.29 -16.02
C SER A 114 -30.69 -35.92 -14.79
N GLY A 115 -31.25 -37.15 -14.95
CA GLY A 115 -31.80 -37.91 -13.84
C GLY A 115 -30.76 -38.18 -12.74
N LYS A 116 -29.47 -38.32 -13.07
CA LYS A 116 -28.38 -38.48 -12.11
C LYS A 116 -28.15 -37.20 -11.28
N GLU A 117 -28.30 -36.04 -11.87
CA GLU A 117 -28.21 -34.76 -11.17
C GLU A 117 -29.29 -34.64 -10.11
N LEU A 118 -30.53 -34.99 -10.46
CA LEU A 118 -31.66 -34.95 -9.56
C LEU A 118 -31.57 -35.94 -8.40
N ILE A 119 -31.03 -37.14 -8.64
CA ILE A 119 -30.82 -38.16 -7.57
C ILE A 119 -29.80 -37.67 -6.57
N ASN A 120 -28.75 -37.02 -7.03
CA ASN A 120 -27.64 -36.59 -6.18
C ASN A 120 -27.88 -35.20 -5.52
N ASP A 121 -28.65 -34.33 -6.14
CA ASP A 121 -28.98 -32.99 -5.64
C ASP A 121 -30.46 -32.68 -5.93
N PRO A 122 -31.40 -33.29 -5.17
CA PRO A 122 -32.85 -33.19 -5.45
C PRO A 122 -33.38 -31.76 -5.33
N LEU A 123 -32.74 -30.90 -4.58
CA LEU A 123 -33.11 -29.49 -4.46
C LEU A 123 -32.33 -28.59 -5.44
N MET A 124 -31.49 -29.15 -6.29
CA MET A 124 -30.67 -28.42 -7.27
C MET A 124 -29.93 -27.24 -6.69
N LEU A 125 -29.33 -27.41 -5.50
CA LEU A 125 -28.57 -26.36 -4.81
C LEU A 125 -27.33 -25.98 -5.58
N VAL A 126 -26.61 -26.98 -6.14
CA VAL A 126 -25.43 -26.73 -6.99
C VAL A 126 -25.81 -25.92 -8.21
N ARG A 127 -26.92 -26.29 -8.87
CA ARG A 127 -27.42 -25.58 -10.05
C ARG A 127 -27.84 -24.14 -9.74
N GLY A 128 -28.52 -23.91 -8.62
CA GLY A 128 -28.85 -22.57 -8.14
C GLY A 128 -27.64 -21.70 -7.96
N SER A 129 -26.62 -22.23 -7.29
CA SER A 129 -25.34 -21.55 -7.08
C SER A 129 -24.60 -21.28 -8.41
N GLN A 130 -24.58 -22.22 -9.34
CA GLN A 130 -23.97 -22.04 -10.67
C GLN A 130 -24.67 -20.95 -11.48
N LEU A 131 -26.01 -20.91 -11.49
CA LEU A 131 -26.76 -19.87 -12.17
C LEU A 131 -26.54 -18.49 -11.55
N ALA A 132 -26.48 -18.42 -10.23
CA ALA A 132 -26.19 -17.19 -9.51
C ALA A 132 -24.77 -16.68 -9.82
N LEU A 133 -23.78 -17.58 -9.87
CA LEU A 133 -22.42 -17.24 -10.30
C LEU A 133 -22.39 -16.75 -11.75
N GLN A 134 -23.11 -17.39 -12.65
CA GLN A 134 -23.22 -16.93 -14.04
C GLN A 134 -23.88 -15.56 -14.15
N GLN A 135 -24.88 -15.26 -13.34
CA GLN A 135 -25.51 -13.93 -13.30
C GLN A 135 -24.56 -12.86 -12.73
N THR A 136 -23.80 -13.19 -11.69
CA THR A 136 -22.83 -12.28 -11.07
C THR A 136 -21.60 -12.09 -11.98
N ALA A 137 -21.16 -13.15 -12.65
CA ALA A 137 -20.06 -13.15 -13.61
C ALA A 137 -20.56 -12.99 -15.07
N SER A 138 -21.64 -12.25 -15.30
CA SER A 138 -22.31 -12.12 -16.60
C SER A 138 -21.41 -11.69 -17.77
N GLN A 139 -20.22 -11.16 -17.46
CA GLN A 139 -19.21 -10.74 -18.43
C GLN A 139 -18.07 -11.76 -18.59
N MET A 140 -18.00 -12.82 -17.75
CA MET A 140 -16.95 -13.85 -17.82
C MET A 140 -17.56 -15.18 -18.28
N ARG A 141 -16.90 -15.82 -19.23
CA ARG A 141 -17.28 -17.14 -19.76
C ARG A 141 -16.08 -18.09 -19.73
N LEU A 142 -16.36 -19.36 -19.48
CA LEU A 142 -15.35 -20.40 -19.61
C LEU A 142 -15.27 -20.82 -21.09
N MET A 143 -14.13 -20.60 -21.74
CA MET A 143 -13.87 -20.98 -23.12
C MET A 143 -12.59 -21.82 -23.16
N ASN A 144 -12.71 -23.10 -23.51
CA ASN A 144 -11.58 -24.05 -23.55
C ASN A 144 -10.72 -24.06 -22.29
N GLY A 145 -11.37 -24.01 -21.10
CA GLY A 145 -10.70 -23.95 -19.81
C GLY A 145 -10.28 -22.56 -19.35
N TRP A 146 -10.24 -21.57 -20.22
CA TRP A 146 -9.91 -20.19 -19.89
C TRP A 146 -11.12 -19.42 -19.37
N LEU A 147 -10.91 -18.63 -18.33
CA LEU A 147 -11.85 -17.57 -17.96
C LEU A 147 -11.65 -16.38 -18.90
N VAL A 148 -12.66 -16.08 -19.70
CA VAL A 148 -12.61 -15.05 -20.72
C VAL A 148 -13.71 -14.02 -20.46
N ALA A 149 -13.33 -12.76 -20.40
CA ALA A 149 -14.25 -11.63 -20.34
C ALA A 149 -14.36 -10.99 -21.73
N ARG A 150 -15.52 -10.38 -22.03
CA ARG A 150 -15.69 -9.54 -23.21
C ARG A 150 -16.03 -8.12 -22.77
N ASP A 151 -15.24 -7.14 -23.23
CA ASP A 151 -15.49 -5.75 -22.91
C ASP A 151 -16.61 -5.14 -23.79
N LYS A 152 -16.97 -3.90 -23.49
CA LYS A 152 -18.00 -3.15 -24.25
C LYS A 152 -17.58 -2.85 -25.70
N GLN A 153 -16.30 -2.94 -26.00
CA GLN A 153 -15.71 -2.71 -27.33
C GLN A 153 -15.64 -4.00 -28.15
N GLY A 154 -16.03 -5.14 -27.56
CA GLY A 154 -16.05 -6.44 -28.21
C GLY A 154 -14.74 -7.20 -28.11
N ARG A 155 -13.73 -6.71 -27.39
CA ARG A 155 -12.44 -7.36 -27.17
C ARG A 155 -12.56 -8.49 -26.18
N TYR A 156 -11.79 -9.57 -26.42
CA TYR A 156 -11.70 -10.72 -25.52
C TYR A 156 -10.52 -10.55 -24.56
N TRP A 157 -10.71 -10.87 -23.29
CA TRP A 157 -9.73 -10.76 -22.23
C TRP A 157 -9.59 -12.09 -21.49
N TYR A 158 -8.42 -12.69 -21.59
CA TYR A 158 -8.08 -13.96 -20.95
C TYR A 158 -7.48 -13.70 -19.58
N LEU A 159 -8.07 -14.29 -18.54
CA LEU A 159 -7.65 -14.10 -17.15
C LEU A 159 -6.56 -15.10 -16.78
N LEU A 160 -5.48 -14.59 -16.21
CA LEU A 160 -4.42 -15.36 -15.55
C LEU A 160 -4.27 -14.89 -14.10
N HIS A 161 -3.97 -15.83 -13.24
CA HIS A 161 -3.72 -15.58 -11.83
C HIS A 161 -2.33 -16.09 -11.46
N GLY A 162 -1.62 -15.35 -10.61
CA GLY A 162 -0.31 -15.75 -10.10
C GLY A 162 -0.13 -15.34 -8.66
N GLU A 163 0.88 -15.93 -8.02
CA GLU A 163 1.25 -15.64 -6.66
C GLU A 163 2.74 -15.28 -6.59
N LEU A 164 3.07 -14.22 -5.86
CA LEU A 164 4.46 -13.83 -5.57
C LEU A 164 5.07 -14.77 -4.54
N LYS A 165 6.37 -15.10 -4.69
CA LYS A 165 7.12 -15.85 -3.67
C LYS A 165 7.38 -15.06 -2.40
N GLY A 166 7.52 -13.74 -2.51
CA GLY A 166 7.81 -12.82 -1.42
C GLY A 166 6.67 -11.86 -1.13
N SER A 167 6.91 -10.91 -0.23
CA SER A 167 5.98 -9.81 0.03
C SER A 167 6.02 -8.79 -1.11
N SER A 168 4.88 -8.27 -1.52
CA SER A 168 4.77 -7.17 -2.49
C SER A 168 5.36 -5.84 -1.99
N PHE A 169 5.65 -5.75 -0.69
CA PHE A 169 6.21 -4.56 -0.05
C PHE A 169 7.75 -4.56 0.04
N ASP A 170 8.44 -5.60 -0.44
CA ASP A 170 9.89 -5.55 -0.63
C ASP A 170 10.21 -4.59 -1.78
N MET A 171 10.80 -3.44 -1.43
CA MET A 171 11.00 -2.34 -2.38
C MET A 171 12.00 -2.66 -3.49
N GLN A 172 13.01 -3.47 -3.22
CA GLN A 172 14.04 -3.80 -4.21
C GLN A 172 13.56 -4.92 -5.12
N GLN A 173 13.12 -6.03 -4.56
CA GLN A 173 12.61 -7.18 -5.31
C GLN A 173 11.32 -6.82 -6.07
N GLY A 174 10.47 -5.98 -5.46
CA GLY A 174 9.25 -5.49 -6.10
C GLY A 174 9.54 -4.65 -7.34
N ARG A 175 10.55 -3.79 -7.29
CA ARG A 175 10.96 -2.96 -8.43
C ARG A 175 11.49 -3.82 -9.58
N GLU A 176 12.39 -4.75 -9.27
CA GLU A 176 12.97 -5.66 -10.26
C GLU A 176 11.87 -6.51 -10.93
N ALA A 177 10.90 -7.00 -10.15
CA ALA A 177 9.77 -7.76 -10.68
C ALA A 177 8.89 -6.91 -11.62
N VAL A 178 8.60 -5.65 -11.28
CA VAL A 178 7.83 -4.75 -12.13
C VAL A 178 8.57 -4.44 -13.42
N GLU A 179 9.89 -4.19 -13.38
CA GLU A 179 10.71 -3.95 -14.58
C GLU A 179 10.74 -5.16 -15.50
N GLN A 180 10.88 -6.37 -14.95
CA GLN A 180 10.83 -7.61 -15.72
C GLN A 180 9.45 -7.81 -16.38
N LEU A 181 8.35 -7.54 -15.65
CA LEU A 181 7.00 -7.62 -16.21
C LEU A 181 6.78 -6.58 -17.33
N GLN A 182 7.30 -5.38 -17.20
CA GLN A 182 7.24 -4.36 -18.25
C GLN A 182 8.03 -4.77 -19.50
N ALA A 183 9.23 -5.35 -19.32
CA ALA A 183 10.02 -5.88 -20.43
C ALA A 183 9.28 -7.03 -21.14
N LEU A 184 8.66 -7.94 -20.40
CA LEU A 184 7.83 -9.00 -20.98
C LEU A 184 6.63 -8.44 -21.76
N GLN A 185 6.01 -7.38 -21.26
CA GLN A 185 4.89 -6.72 -21.96
C GLN A 185 5.34 -6.11 -23.29
N GLN A 186 6.55 -5.54 -23.35
CA GLN A 186 7.14 -5.05 -24.61
C GLN A 186 7.43 -6.21 -25.57
N ASN A 187 7.97 -7.31 -25.08
CA ASN A 187 8.22 -8.51 -25.88
C ASN A 187 6.91 -9.12 -26.42
N LEU A 188 5.85 -9.15 -25.62
CA LEU A 188 4.53 -9.60 -26.09
C LEU A 188 4.06 -8.75 -27.29
N LYS A 189 4.20 -7.43 -27.22
CA LYS A 189 3.80 -6.55 -28.34
C LYS A 189 4.60 -6.76 -29.61
N GLN A 190 5.86 -7.21 -29.50
CA GLN A 190 6.65 -7.57 -30.67
C GLN A 190 6.15 -8.84 -31.36
N HIS A 191 5.74 -9.84 -30.59
CA HIS A 191 5.21 -11.11 -31.11
C HIS A 191 3.72 -11.02 -31.52
N PHE A 192 2.96 -10.23 -30.77
CA PHE A 192 1.52 -10.03 -30.95
C PHE A 192 1.19 -8.52 -30.94
N PRO A 193 1.32 -7.82 -32.08
CA PRO A 193 1.18 -6.35 -32.13
C PRO A 193 -0.17 -5.81 -31.63
N GLN A 194 -1.25 -6.61 -31.76
CA GLN A 194 -2.59 -6.23 -31.30
C GLN A 194 -2.87 -6.65 -29.87
N ALA A 195 -1.97 -7.43 -29.25
CA ALA A 195 -2.19 -7.89 -27.89
C ALA A 195 -1.99 -6.78 -26.87
N GLU A 196 -2.84 -6.78 -25.87
CA GLU A 196 -2.75 -5.89 -24.72
C GLU A 196 -2.76 -6.70 -23.42
N VAL A 197 -2.02 -6.23 -22.42
CA VAL A 197 -1.99 -6.82 -21.09
C VAL A 197 -2.36 -5.79 -20.06
N MET A 198 -3.33 -6.11 -19.23
CA MET A 198 -3.62 -5.40 -17.99
C MET A 198 -3.10 -6.22 -16.83
N SER A 199 -2.27 -5.61 -16.00
CA SER A 199 -1.70 -6.24 -14.82
C SER A 199 -2.29 -5.59 -13.56
N ARG A 200 -2.67 -6.40 -12.59
CA ARG A 200 -3.21 -5.93 -11.31
C ARG A 200 -2.62 -6.76 -10.16
N GLY A 201 -2.32 -6.08 -9.07
CA GLY A 201 -1.78 -6.71 -7.87
C GLY A 201 -1.20 -5.65 -6.94
N THR A 202 -1.07 -5.98 -5.67
CA THR A 202 -0.52 -5.08 -4.64
C THR A 202 0.89 -4.64 -4.98
N LEU A 203 1.66 -5.49 -5.67
CA LEU A 203 3.01 -5.20 -6.16
C LEU A 203 3.09 -3.88 -6.95
N PHE A 204 2.19 -3.66 -7.91
CA PHE A 204 2.21 -2.46 -8.76
C PHE A 204 1.90 -1.20 -7.97
N TYR A 205 0.95 -1.27 -7.03
CA TYR A 205 0.64 -0.15 -6.15
C TYR A 205 1.78 0.17 -5.20
N SER A 206 2.43 -0.87 -4.67
CA SER A 206 3.58 -0.74 -3.77
C SER A 206 4.78 -0.12 -4.50
N ASP A 207 5.09 -0.57 -5.72
CA ASP A 207 6.17 0.00 -6.53
C ASP A 207 5.87 1.47 -6.88
N TYR A 208 4.66 1.77 -7.36
CA TYR A 208 4.26 3.14 -7.68
C TYR A 208 4.36 4.06 -6.46
N ALA A 209 3.81 3.63 -5.32
CA ALA A 209 3.87 4.41 -4.08
C ALA A 209 5.32 4.62 -3.61
N SER A 210 6.16 3.58 -3.72
CA SER A 210 7.59 3.65 -3.37
C SER A 210 8.35 4.63 -4.26
N GLN A 211 8.08 4.62 -5.57
CA GLN A 211 8.72 5.56 -6.49
C GLN A 211 8.26 6.99 -6.29
N GLN A 212 6.95 7.18 -6.10
CA GLN A 212 6.41 8.49 -5.78
C GLN A 212 7.02 9.03 -4.49
N ALA A 213 7.11 8.18 -3.45
CA ALA A 213 7.75 8.55 -2.21
C ALA A 213 9.23 8.93 -2.38
N LYS A 214 9.99 8.15 -3.15
CA LYS A 214 11.40 8.49 -3.47
C LYS A 214 11.50 9.81 -4.24
N HIS A 215 10.62 10.04 -5.19
CA HIS A 215 10.57 11.29 -5.94
C HIS A 215 10.25 12.48 -5.03
N ASP A 216 9.26 12.35 -4.17
CA ASP A 216 8.86 13.41 -3.24
C ASP A 216 9.96 13.71 -2.23
N VAL A 217 10.61 12.68 -1.66
CA VAL A 217 11.76 12.85 -0.76
C VAL A 217 12.92 13.54 -1.49
N SER A 218 13.25 13.12 -2.70
CA SER A 218 14.37 13.72 -3.43
C SER A 218 14.08 15.14 -3.88
N THR A 219 12.87 15.42 -4.37
CA THR A 219 12.52 16.71 -4.95
C THR A 219 12.12 17.71 -3.88
N LEU A 220 11.11 17.38 -3.07
CA LEU A 220 10.61 18.27 -2.02
C LEU A 220 11.61 18.38 -0.87
N GLY A 221 12.24 17.26 -0.48
CA GLY A 221 13.28 17.24 0.55
C GLY A 221 14.47 18.09 0.16
N LEU A 222 14.98 17.93 -1.06
CA LEU A 222 16.09 18.73 -1.57
C LEU A 222 15.70 20.21 -1.70
N ALA A 223 14.51 20.52 -2.22
CA ALA A 223 14.01 21.89 -2.32
C ALA A 223 13.89 22.55 -0.95
N THR A 224 13.40 21.83 0.06
CA THR A 224 13.28 22.31 1.43
C THR A 224 14.68 22.58 2.04
N VAL A 225 15.62 21.65 1.88
CA VAL A 225 16.99 21.81 2.37
C VAL A 225 17.66 22.99 1.69
N ILE A 226 17.59 23.10 0.38
CA ILE A 226 18.15 24.25 -0.37
C ILE A 226 17.48 25.55 0.06
N GLY A 227 16.16 25.57 0.23
CA GLY A 227 15.42 26.75 0.68
C GLY A 227 15.88 27.22 2.07
N VAL A 228 16.01 26.31 3.03
CA VAL A 228 16.53 26.63 4.37
C VAL A 228 17.98 27.11 4.29
N LEU A 229 18.83 26.45 3.50
CA LEU A 229 20.22 26.84 3.28
C LEU A 229 20.33 28.26 2.75
N LEU A 230 19.57 28.59 1.70
CA LEU A 230 19.56 29.91 1.08
C LEU A 230 19.03 30.97 2.04
N LEU A 231 17.97 30.67 2.79
CA LEU A 231 17.41 31.60 3.79
C LEU A 231 18.43 31.88 4.90
N VAL A 232 19.04 30.85 5.47
CA VAL A 232 20.07 31.02 6.52
C VAL A 232 21.27 31.81 5.98
N LEU A 233 21.73 31.51 4.76
CA LEU A 233 22.83 32.21 4.13
C LEU A 233 22.50 33.67 3.82
N ALA A 234 21.29 33.95 3.33
CA ALA A 234 20.83 35.32 3.02
C ALA A 234 20.71 36.17 4.29
N VAL A 235 20.17 35.61 5.37
CA VAL A 235 19.97 36.33 6.64
C VAL A 235 21.29 36.50 7.39
N PHE A 236 22.03 35.42 7.59
CA PHE A 236 23.22 35.46 8.45
C PHE A 236 24.52 35.77 7.69
N ARG A 237 24.54 35.62 6.37
CA ARG A 237 25.72 35.82 5.50
C ARG A 237 26.99 35.12 6.03
N SER A 238 26.81 33.97 6.69
CA SER A 238 27.87 33.19 7.32
C SER A 238 27.55 31.70 7.24
N VAL A 239 28.58 30.87 7.08
CA VAL A 239 28.44 29.41 7.00
C VAL A 239 28.27 28.75 8.39
N ARG A 240 28.77 29.39 9.46
CA ARG A 240 28.70 28.81 10.82
C ARG A 240 27.26 28.61 11.33
N PRO A 241 26.34 29.58 11.23
CA PRO A 241 24.93 29.38 11.56
C PRO A 241 24.30 28.24 10.77
N LEU A 242 24.70 28.09 9.50
CA LEU A 242 24.27 27.03 8.64
C LEU A 242 24.67 25.65 9.13
N LEU A 243 25.97 25.49 9.52
CA LEU A 243 26.46 24.23 10.08
C LEU A 243 25.76 23.89 11.41
N LEU A 244 25.49 24.88 12.25
CA LEU A 244 24.75 24.69 13.50
C LEU A 244 23.31 24.23 13.22
N CYS A 245 22.62 24.83 12.26
CA CYS A 245 21.30 24.43 11.85
C CYS A 245 21.30 22.99 11.31
N ALA A 246 22.22 22.67 10.43
CA ALA A 246 22.35 21.32 9.86
C ALA A 246 22.63 20.26 10.94
N THR A 247 23.51 20.54 11.92
CA THR A 247 23.78 19.60 13.02
C THR A 247 22.57 19.39 13.92
N SER A 248 21.82 20.44 14.25
CA SER A 248 20.60 20.35 15.04
C SER A 248 19.52 19.49 14.36
N VAL A 249 19.31 19.73 13.06
CA VAL A 249 18.37 18.94 12.26
C VAL A 249 18.82 17.48 12.15
N ALA A 250 20.13 17.24 11.91
CA ALA A 250 20.67 15.88 11.80
C ALA A 250 20.52 15.10 13.11
N ILE A 251 20.82 15.72 14.25
CA ILE A 251 20.65 15.09 15.58
C ILE A 251 19.17 14.80 15.84
N GLY A 252 18.27 15.73 15.49
CA GLY A 252 16.81 15.51 15.59
C GLY A 252 16.35 14.33 14.74
N ALA A 253 16.78 14.24 13.49
CA ALA A 253 16.45 13.15 12.59
C ALA A 253 16.98 11.80 13.08
N LEU A 254 18.24 11.75 13.56
CA LEU A 254 18.85 10.54 14.11
C LEU A 254 18.11 10.08 15.38
N ALA A 255 17.82 10.99 16.29
CA ALA A 255 17.09 10.67 17.52
C ALA A 255 15.65 10.18 17.20
N GLY A 256 14.95 10.86 16.29
CA GLY A 256 13.64 10.45 15.83
C GLY A 256 13.65 9.04 15.23
N THR A 257 14.60 8.76 14.36
CA THR A 257 14.80 7.42 13.76
C THR A 257 15.08 6.37 14.83
N ALA A 258 16.03 6.63 15.73
CA ALA A 258 16.44 5.68 16.77
C ALA A 258 15.27 5.35 17.71
N ILE A 259 14.56 6.35 18.19
CA ILE A 259 13.42 6.16 19.11
C ILE A 259 12.27 5.45 18.42
N THR A 260 11.98 5.78 17.16
CA THR A 260 10.93 5.09 16.40
C THR A 260 11.28 3.62 16.19
N LEU A 261 12.52 3.30 15.83
CA LEU A 261 12.98 1.92 15.70
C LEU A 261 12.93 1.15 17.02
N LEU A 262 13.28 1.80 18.15
CA LEU A 262 13.18 1.18 19.47
C LEU A 262 11.72 0.90 19.89
N CYS A 263 10.79 1.77 19.53
CA CYS A 263 9.38 1.63 19.91
C CYS A 263 8.60 0.65 19.03
N PHE A 264 8.92 0.60 17.73
CA PHE A 264 8.12 -0.14 16.75
C PHE A 264 8.88 -1.27 16.05
N GLY A 265 10.20 -1.34 16.17
CA GLY A 265 11.05 -2.35 15.53
C GLY A 265 11.26 -2.14 14.03
N GLU A 266 10.44 -1.33 13.39
CA GLU A 266 10.47 -1.05 11.94
C GLU A 266 10.13 0.41 11.67
N LEU A 267 10.60 0.94 10.54
CA LEU A 267 10.30 2.29 10.08
C LEU A 267 9.65 2.23 8.70
N HIS A 268 8.41 2.68 8.61
CA HIS A 268 7.70 2.73 7.34
C HIS A 268 8.18 3.91 6.48
N LEU A 269 8.32 3.67 5.18
CA LEU A 269 8.72 4.68 4.21
C LEU A 269 7.83 5.93 4.26
N MET A 270 6.51 5.74 4.44
CA MET A 270 5.55 6.84 4.60
C MET A 270 5.87 7.73 5.80
N THR A 271 6.32 7.15 6.92
CA THR A 271 6.76 7.92 8.09
C THR A 271 7.98 8.76 7.76
N LEU A 272 8.94 8.21 7.02
CA LEU A 272 10.14 8.93 6.59
C LEU A 272 9.78 10.11 5.66
N VAL A 273 8.90 9.91 4.70
CA VAL A 273 8.45 10.97 3.77
C VAL A 273 7.75 12.09 4.52
N MET A 274 6.79 11.75 5.38
CA MET A 274 6.05 12.75 6.16
C MET A 274 6.93 13.49 7.17
N SER A 275 8.00 12.86 7.65
CA SER A 275 8.94 13.48 8.60
C SER A 275 9.79 14.57 7.98
N MET A 276 9.85 14.69 6.66
CA MET A 276 10.55 15.81 6.01
C MET A 276 10.01 17.19 6.41
N SER A 277 8.72 17.28 6.73
CA SER A 277 8.13 18.53 7.23
C SER A 277 8.72 18.97 8.58
N ILE A 278 9.22 18.03 9.38
CA ILE A 278 9.80 18.28 10.71
C ILE A 278 11.14 19.02 10.59
N VAL A 279 11.85 18.84 9.47
CA VAL A 279 13.12 19.55 9.19
C VAL A 279 12.93 21.06 9.24
N GLY A 280 11.84 21.57 8.63
CA GLY A 280 11.51 22.99 8.69
C GLY A 280 11.28 23.48 10.13
N VAL A 281 10.42 22.80 10.89
CA VAL A 281 10.11 23.16 12.28
C VAL A 281 11.35 23.06 13.19
N SER A 282 12.20 22.05 12.95
CA SER A 282 13.47 21.88 13.69
C SER A 282 14.45 23.03 13.41
N ALA A 283 14.50 23.52 12.18
CA ALA A 283 15.31 24.67 11.80
C ALA A 283 14.87 25.96 12.49
N ASP A 284 13.56 26.13 12.73
CA ASP A 284 12.98 27.32 13.38
C ASP A 284 13.56 27.55 14.78
N TYR A 285 13.82 26.51 15.56
CA TYR A 285 14.45 26.65 16.88
C TYR A 285 15.85 27.26 16.78
N THR A 286 16.62 26.82 15.79
CA THR A 286 17.95 27.37 15.49
C THR A 286 17.87 28.81 15.04
N LEU A 287 16.98 29.11 14.10
CA LEU A 287 16.82 30.44 13.55
C LEU A 287 16.38 31.45 14.63
N TYR A 288 15.47 31.04 15.50
CA TYR A 288 14.99 31.89 16.58
C TYR A 288 16.11 32.30 17.54
N TYR A 289 16.93 31.33 17.98
CA TYR A 289 18.08 31.62 18.83
C TYR A 289 19.13 32.47 18.13
N LEU A 290 19.50 32.13 16.90
CA LEU A 290 20.52 32.84 16.15
C LEU A 290 20.09 34.27 15.77
N THR A 291 18.79 34.49 15.50
CA THR A 291 18.26 35.86 15.25
C THR A 291 18.37 36.72 16.51
N GLU A 292 18.04 36.19 17.69
CA GLU A 292 18.21 36.91 18.95
C GLU A 292 19.69 37.26 19.18
N ARG A 293 20.61 36.34 18.84
CA ARG A 293 22.05 36.60 18.91
C ARG A 293 22.53 37.67 17.91
N MET A 294 21.90 37.73 16.73
CA MET A 294 22.24 38.70 15.71
C MET A 294 21.82 40.12 16.13
N VAL A 295 20.63 40.24 16.75
CA VAL A 295 20.08 41.55 17.16
C VAL A 295 20.71 42.05 18.44
N HIS A 296 20.86 41.23 19.46
CA HIS A 296 21.29 41.65 20.81
C HIS A 296 22.63 41.09 21.26
N GLY A 297 23.35 40.42 20.41
CA GLY A 297 24.56 39.67 20.80
C GLY A 297 25.77 40.50 21.19
N ARG A 298 25.79 41.82 20.93
CA ARG A 298 26.81 42.75 21.38
C ARG A 298 26.62 43.11 22.87
N GLU A 299 25.37 43.10 23.34
CA GLU A 299 24.97 43.56 24.67
C GLU A 299 24.79 42.42 25.66
N SER A 300 24.63 41.19 25.17
CA SER A 300 24.34 40.04 26.01
C SER A 300 25.24 38.84 25.75
N SER A 301 25.52 38.08 26.82
CA SER A 301 26.24 36.80 26.70
C SER A 301 25.38 35.75 25.96
N PRO A 302 25.98 34.71 25.35
CA PRO A 302 25.22 33.63 24.70
C PRO A 302 24.19 32.96 25.59
N ILE A 303 24.51 32.81 26.89
CA ILE A 303 23.62 32.22 27.89
C ILE A 303 22.48 33.19 28.25
N ALA A 304 22.74 34.50 28.32
CA ALA A 304 21.71 35.49 28.58
C ALA A 304 20.71 35.57 27.39
N SER A 305 21.18 35.54 26.16
CA SER A 305 20.35 35.43 24.97
C SER A 305 19.48 34.17 24.99
N LEU A 306 20.08 33.01 25.37
CA LEU A 306 19.32 31.78 25.50
C LEU A 306 18.21 31.90 26.54
N ARG A 307 18.51 32.43 27.74
CA ARG A 307 17.50 32.62 28.81
C ARG A 307 16.33 33.50 28.36
N LYS A 308 16.56 34.48 27.49
CA LYS A 308 15.54 35.35 26.95
C LYS A 308 14.59 34.62 25.98
N VAL A 309 15.12 33.75 25.11
CA VAL A 309 14.32 33.02 24.13
C VAL A 309 13.78 31.69 24.65
N LEU A 310 14.34 31.13 25.70
CA LEU A 310 14.02 29.82 26.23
C LEU A 310 12.52 29.62 26.54
N PRO A 311 11.79 30.56 27.15
CA PRO A 311 10.37 30.37 27.41
C PRO A 311 9.56 30.20 26.11
N ALA A 312 9.86 30.99 25.09
CA ALA A 312 9.21 30.91 23.79
C ALA A 312 9.55 29.60 23.05
N LEU A 313 10.82 29.17 23.10
CA LEU A 313 11.26 27.90 22.52
C LEU A 313 10.56 26.70 23.19
N LEU A 314 10.50 26.70 24.54
CA LEU A 314 9.85 25.63 25.29
C LEU A 314 8.35 25.61 25.06
N LEU A 315 7.69 26.76 24.96
CA LEU A 315 6.28 26.85 24.64
C LEU A 315 5.99 26.31 23.23
N ALA A 316 6.78 26.72 22.24
CA ALA A 316 6.66 26.23 20.87
C ALA A 316 6.91 24.70 20.78
N LEU A 317 7.93 24.20 21.48
CA LEU A 317 8.19 22.77 21.57
C LEU A 317 7.02 22.03 22.22
N ALA A 318 6.54 22.52 23.37
CA ALA A 318 5.47 21.87 24.11
C ALA A 318 4.18 21.78 23.29
N THR A 319 3.75 22.88 22.67
CA THR A 319 2.53 22.90 21.84
C THR A 319 2.66 21.95 20.65
N THR A 320 3.79 21.96 19.95
CA THR A 320 4.02 21.11 18.79
C THR A 320 4.17 19.64 19.19
N ALA A 321 4.94 19.34 20.25
CA ALA A 321 5.11 17.98 20.75
C ALA A 321 3.77 17.38 21.23
N ILE A 322 2.96 18.14 21.96
CA ILE A 322 1.64 17.71 22.40
C ILE A 322 0.74 17.41 21.21
N ALA A 323 0.75 18.27 20.18
CA ALA A 323 -0.04 18.04 18.96
C ALA A 323 0.34 16.71 18.29
N TYR A 324 1.64 16.41 18.15
CA TYR A 324 2.10 15.13 17.63
C TYR A 324 1.78 13.95 18.56
N LEU A 325 1.96 14.11 19.88
CA LEU A 325 1.67 13.03 20.83
C LEU A 325 0.19 12.65 20.85
N ILE A 326 -0.72 13.60 20.66
CA ILE A 326 -2.15 13.31 20.52
C ILE A 326 -2.41 12.37 19.32
N MET A 327 -1.62 12.47 18.25
CA MET A 327 -1.75 11.59 17.09
C MET A 327 -1.41 10.12 17.42
N ILE A 328 -0.75 9.82 18.54
CA ILE A 328 -0.52 8.43 19.00
C ILE A 328 -1.84 7.71 19.27
N LEU A 329 -2.88 8.45 19.62
CA LEU A 329 -4.22 7.89 19.85
C LEU A 329 -4.92 7.45 18.56
N ALA A 330 -4.39 7.83 17.41
CA ALA A 330 -4.95 7.43 16.12
C ALA A 330 -4.89 5.90 15.94
N PRO A 331 -5.92 5.30 15.34
CA PRO A 331 -5.96 3.85 15.11
C PRO A 331 -4.98 3.36 14.01
N PHE A 332 -4.25 4.28 13.36
CA PHE A 332 -3.36 3.99 12.24
C PHE A 332 -1.89 3.88 12.70
N PRO A 333 -1.23 2.71 12.53
CA PRO A 333 0.17 2.51 12.95
C PRO A 333 1.15 3.52 12.33
N GLY A 334 0.99 3.86 11.05
CA GLY A 334 1.85 4.85 10.37
C GLY A 334 1.76 6.26 11.00
N ILE A 335 0.56 6.67 11.44
CA ILE A 335 0.37 7.96 12.13
C ILE A 335 1.01 7.93 13.51
N ARG A 336 0.95 6.80 14.22
CA ARG A 336 1.62 6.63 15.52
C ARG A 336 3.14 6.71 15.39
N GLN A 337 3.71 6.06 14.36
CA GLN A 337 5.14 6.16 14.09
C GLN A 337 5.56 7.59 13.75
N LEU A 338 4.78 8.29 12.92
CA LEU A 338 5.02 9.71 12.61
C LEU A 338 4.99 10.57 13.89
N ALA A 339 4.03 10.34 14.78
CA ALA A 339 3.89 11.07 16.03
C ALA A 339 5.12 10.91 16.93
N VAL A 340 5.59 9.66 17.11
CA VAL A 340 6.78 9.36 17.93
C VAL A 340 8.04 9.94 17.28
N PHE A 341 8.20 9.75 15.97
CA PHE A 341 9.34 10.30 15.24
C PHE A 341 9.40 11.83 15.35
N ALA A 342 8.27 12.51 15.13
CA ALA A 342 8.17 13.95 15.18
C ALA A 342 8.46 14.51 16.57
N ALA A 343 7.77 13.98 17.58
CA ALA A 343 7.93 14.46 18.96
C ALA A 343 9.38 14.26 19.45
N SER A 344 9.94 13.07 19.26
CA SER A 344 11.30 12.76 19.69
C SER A 344 12.36 13.54 18.90
N GLY A 345 12.20 13.70 17.61
CA GLY A 345 13.09 14.48 16.76
C GLY A 345 13.11 15.96 17.12
N LEU A 346 11.92 16.56 17.35
CA LEU A 346 11.82 17.98 17.76
C LEU A 346 12.38 18.21 19.15
N ILE A 347 12.13 17.31 20.10
CA ILE A 347 12.72 17.40 21.46
C ILE A 347 14.24 17.34 21.37
N ALA A 348 14.80 16.39 20.62
CA ALA A 348 16.26 16.24 20.48
C ALA A 348 16.89 17.46 19.79
N SER A 349 16.26 17.99 18.75
CA SER A 349 16.70 19.21 18.07
C SER A 349 16.69 20.42 18.99
N CYS A 350 15.62 20.64 19.74
CA CYS A 350 15.52 21.72 20.70
C CYS A 350 16.57 21.58 21.82
N LEU A 351 16.78 20.37 22.36
CA LEU A 351 17.82 20.12 23.35
C LEU A 351 19.22 20.44 22.80
N THR A 352 19.49 20.13 21.54
CA THR A 352 20.73 20.48 20.87
C THR A 352 20.93 22.00 20.84
N VAL A 353 19.91 22.76 20.52
CA VAL A 353 19.93 24.23 20.53
C VAL A 353 20.20 24.76 21.96
N VAL A 354 19.47 24.24 22.94
CA VAL A 354 19.56 24.71 24.33
C VAL A 354 20.91 24.37 24.98
N CYS A 355 21.38 23.12 24.78
CA CYS A 355 22.56 22.62 25.47
C CYS A 355 23.88 23.01 24.77
N TRP A 356 23.90 23.01 23.44
CA TRP A 356 25.16 23.10 22.70
C TRP A 356 25.43 24.48 22.08
N TYR A 357 24.39 25.18 21.61
CA TYR A 357 24.57 26.46 20.93
C TYR A 357 25.21 27.55 21.75
N PRO A 358 24.96 27.73 23.07
CA PRO A 358 25.62 28.74 23.86
C PRO A 358 27.16 28.62 23.87
N PHE A 359 27.68 27.40 23.71
CA PHE A 359 29.11 27.12 23.62
C PHE A 359 29.65 27.27 22.20
N ALA A 360 28.88 26.79 21.22
CA ALA A 360 29.27 26.79 19.79
C ALA A 360 29.25 28.19 19.15
N VAL A 361 28.44 29.11 19.69
CA VAL A 361 28.27 30.48 19.18
C VAL A 361 29.31 31.45 19.72
N ARG A 362 30.18 31.02 20.67
CA ARG A 362 31.28 31.84 21.15
C ARG A 362 32.20 32.23 19.97
N GLY A 363 32.37 33.54 19.70
CA GLY A 363 33.22 34.06 18.62
C GLY A 363 32.53 34.19 17.25
N LEU A 364 31.22 34.02 17.13
CA LEU A 364 30.47 34.42 15.93
C LEU A 364 30.48 35.95 15.81
N PRO A 365 30.80 36.50 14.62
CA PRO A 365 30.70 37.95 14.40
C PRO A 365 29.21 38.33 14.49
N VAL A 366 28.90 39.12 15.50
CA VAL A 366 27.57 39.69 15.64
C VAL A 366 27.45 40.86 14.69
N ARG A 367 26.74 40.73 13.60
CA ARG A 367 26.39 41.86 12.72
C ARG A 367 25.14 42.52 13.27
N ALA A 368 25.24 43.81 13.59
CA ALA A 368 24.04 44.61 13.74
C ALA A 368 23.36 44.76 12.39
N VAL A 369 22.05 44.53 12.35
CA VAL A 369 21.20 44.88 11.21
C VAL A 369 21.02 46.38 11.20
#